data_abdf9e650ee0f825e80de585a6eef91f
#
_entry.id   abdf9e650ee0f825e80de585a6eef91f
#
_cell.length_a   1.000
_cell.length_b   1.000
_cell.length_c   1.000
_cell.angle_alpha   90.00
_cell.angle_beta   90.00
_cell.angle_gamma   90.00
#
_symmetry.space_group_name_H-M   'P 1'
#
loop_
_entity.id
_entity.type
_entity.pdbx_description
1 polymer ?
#
loop_
_entity_poly.entity_id
_entity_poly.type
_entity_poly.pdbx_seq_one_letter_code
_entity_poly.pdbx_strand_id
1 'polypeptide(L)'
;MKVKVGVSNRHIHLSMEDKNILFGDDYILREKRRLSQDNNYACYETVNLINGDKKIENVRVIGPERTYTQVEISKEDASVLGINPPYRNSGDLTKAEEIIIESEKSSIRRKCVILSNSHIHMTKEILKEENFKNDDIVSVKLNDNTIIDNVHIKISIGDYPELHIDTVDSKEYKLSTGDNVEI
;
A
#
# COMPACT_ATOMS: atom_id res chain seq x y z
N MET A 1 22.78 0.42 -6.66
CA MET A 1 21.77 0.15 -7.75
C MET A 1 20.77 1.30 -7.77
N LYS A 2 20.30 1.72 -8.98
CA LYS A 2 19.24 2.74 -9.12
C LYS A 2 17.86 2.10 -8.99
N VAL A 3 16.97 2.77 -8.25
CA VAL A 3 15.62 2.33 -7.98
C VAL A 3 14.65 3.47 -8.27
N LYS A 4 13.55 3.20 -8.97
CA LYS A 4 12.50 4.21 -9.19
C LYS A 4 11.66 4.40 -7.96
N VAL A 5 11.13 5.60 -7.77
CA VAL A 5 10.20 5.92 -6.68
C VAL A 5 8.75 5.76 -7.15
N GLY A 6 7.95 5.08 -6.34
CA GLY A 6 6.50 5.02 -6.44
C GLY A 6 5.86 5.58 -5.16
N VAL A 7 5.13 6.68 -5.27
CA VAL A 7 4.40 7.23 -4.12
C VAL A 7 3.06 6.53 -3.98
N SER A 8 2.90 5.81 -2.88
CA SER A 8 1.67 5.08 -2.54
C SER A 8 0.68 6.02 -1.84
N ASN A 9 -0.52 6.11 -2.37
CA ASN A 9 -1.62 6.81 -1.72
C ASN A 9 -2.46 5.83 -0.92
N ARG A 10 -3.33 6.36 -0.01
CA ARG A 10 -4.29 5.52 0.72
C ARG A 10 -5.08 4.62 -0.21
N HIS A 11 -5.20 3.35 0.15
CA HIS A 11 -5.92 2.37 -0.65
C HIS A 11 -6.39 1.17 0.19
N ILE A 12 -7.20 0.34 -0.43
CA ILE A 12 -7.70 -0.90 0.17
C ILE A 12 -7.57 -2.06 -0.80
N HIS A 13 -7.12 -3.19 -0.28
CA HIS A 13 -7.25 -4.50 -0.90
C HIS A 13 -8.41 -5.24 -0.23
N LEU A 14 -9.28 -5.85 -1.00
CA LEU A 14 -10.44 -6.57 -0.49
C LEU A 14 -10.24 -8.08 -0.61
N SER A 15 -10.69 -8.83 0.40
CA SER A 15 -10.94 -10.24 0.22
C SER A 15 -12.15 -10.43 -0.70
N MET A 16 -12.26 -11.62 -1.31
CA MET A 16 -13.43 -11.99 -2.11
C MET A 16 -14.73 -11.87 -1.30
N GLU A 17 -14.72 -12.32 -0.04
CA GLU A 17 -15.87 -12.24 0.86
C GLU A 17 -16.29 -10.78 1.08
N ASP A 18 -15.36 -9.93 1.47
CA ASP A 18 -15.65 -8.52 1.76
C ASP A 18 -16.07 -7.74 0.51
N LYS A 19 -15.45 -8.04 -0.64
CA LYS A 19 -15.88 -7.49 -1.93
C LYS A 19 -17.35 -7.86 -2.22
N ASN A 20 -17.74 -9.11 -1.98
CA ASN A 20 -19.12 -9.56 -2.19
C ASN A 20 -20.10 -8.84 -1.26
N ILE A 21 -19.76 -8.67 0.01
CA ILE A 21 -20.62 -7.94 0.97
C ILE A 21 -20.77 -6.47 0.55
N LEU A 22 -19.68 -5.83 0.14
CA LEU A 22 -19.67 -4.39 -0.19
C LEU A 22 -20.29 -4.07 -1.55
N PHE A 23 -20.11 -4.93 -2.55
CA PHE A 23 -20.52 -4.62 -3.93
C PHE A 23 -21.55 -5.61 -4.51
N GLY A 24 -21.66 -6.80 -3.94
CA GLY A 24 -22.53 -7.89 -4.38
C GLY A 24 -21.77 -9.12 -4.84
N ASP A 25 -22.41 -10.30 -4.77
CA ASP A 25 -21.77 -11.60 -5.01
C ASP A 25 -21.15 -11.73 -6.42
N ASP A 26 -21.88 -11.27 -7.43
CA ASP A 26 -21.45 -11.36 -8.82
C ASP A 26 -20.72 -10.09 -9.31
N TYR A 27 -20.39 -9.18 -8.39
CA TYR A 27 -19.73 -7.94 -8.77
C TYR A 27 -18.26 -8.19 -9.15
N ILE A 28 -17.87 -7.67 -10.31
CA ILE A 28 -16.48 -7.74 -10.80
C ILE A 28 -15.86 -6.35 -10.66
N LEU A 29 -14.73 -6.27 -9.94
CA LEU A 29 -13.95 -5.04 -9.82
C LEU A 29 -13.47 -4.60 -11.20
N ARG A 30 -13.72 -3.34 -11.54
CA ARG A 30 -13.43 -2.79 -12.87
C ARG A 30 -12.07 -2.11 -12.87
N GLU A 31 -11.16 -2.60 -13.70
CA GLU A 31 -9.84 -2.01 -13.85
C GLU A 31 -9.95 -0.59 -14.45
N LYS A 32 -9.36 0.37 -13.73
CA LYS A 32 -9.19 1.76 -14.17
C LYS A 32 -7.79 1.97 -14.76
N ARG A 33 -6.77 1.42 -14.10
CA ARG A 33 -5.37 1.58 -14.51
C ARG A 33 -4.50 0.48 -13.91
N ARG A 34 -3.65 -0.15 -14.72
CA ARG A 34 -2.58 -1.05 -14.26
C ARG A 34 -1.59 -0.31 -13.38
N LEU A 35 -1.08 -1.01 -12.37
CA LEU A 35 0.04 -0.57 -11.56
C LEU A 35 1.32 -1.25 -12.05
N SER A 36 2.47 -0.72 -11.67
CA SER A 36 3.79 -1.21 -12.09
C SER A 36 4.16 -2.56 -11.50
N GLN A 37 3.53 -2.95 -10.38
CA GLN A 37 3.95 -4.11 -9.60
C GLN A 37 2.82 -5.13 -9.39
N ASP A 38 3.20 -6.40 -9.26
CA ASP A 38 2.39 -7.52 -8.76
C ASP A 38 1.06 -7.79 -9.51
N ASN A 39 0.96 -7.43 -10.78
CA ASN A 39 -0.29 -7.50 -11.54
C ASN A 39 -1.47 -6.74 -10.89
N ASN A 40 -1.19 -5.85 -9.97
CA ASN A 40 -2.19 -5.02 -9.32
C ASN A 40 -2.76 -3.96 -10.29
N TYR A 41 -3.97 -3.57 -10.04
CA TYR A 41 -4.63 -2.48 -10.77
C TYR A 41 -5.49 -1.63 -9.85
N ALA A 42 -5.49 -0.32 -10.07
CA ALA A 42 -6.44 0.58 -9.43
C ALA A 42 -7.82 0.36 -10.06
N CYS A 43 -8.83 0.16 -9.22
CA CYS A 43 -10.21 -0.03 -9.66
C CYS A 43 -10.93 1.31 -9.85
N TYR A 44 -12.08 1.31 -10.54
CA TYR A 44 -13.01 2.42 -10.50
C TYR A 44 -13.69 2.55 -9.14
N GLU A 45 -13.85 1.43 -8.45
CA GLU A 45 -14.51 1.32 -7.14
C GLU A 45 -13.71 2.04 -6.06
N THR A 46 -14.45 2.68 -5.16
CA THR A 46 -13.95 3.30 -3.94
C THR A 46 -14.83 2.91 -2.77
N VAL A 47 -14.26 3.04 -1.58
CA VAL A 47 -14.97 2.88 -0.31
C VAL A 47 -14.68 4.09 0.58
N ASN A 48 -15.47 4.24 1.62
CA ASN A 48 -15.23 5.18 2.69
C ASN A 48 -14.69 4.44 3.91
N LEU A 49 -13.78 5.08 4.64
CA LEU A 49 -13.26 4.60 5.93
C LEU A 49 -13.87 5.45 7.04
N ILE A 50 -14.47 4.82 8.05
CA ILE A 50 -15.21 5.51 9.09
C ILE A 50 -14.77 5.00 10.47
N ASN A 51 -14.47 5.94 11.37
CA ASN A 51 -14.25 5.68 12.78
C ASN A 51 -15.04 6.71 13.63
N GLY A 52 -16.16 6.28 14.19
CA GLY A 52 -17.08 7.19 14.90
C GLY A 52 -17.63 8.27 13.99
N ASP A 53 -17.34 9.51 14.30
CA ASP A 53 -17.74 10.73 13.53
C ASP A 53 -16.72 11.13 12.47
N LYS A 54 -15.59 10.43 12.39
CA LYS A 54 -14.51 10.73 11.46
C LYS A 54 -14.60 9.86 10.21
N LYS A 55 -14.33 10.45 9.06
CA LYS A 55 -14.49 9.80 7.76
C LYS A 55 -13.41 10.23 6.77
N ILE A 56 -12.91 9.26 6.00
CA ILE A 56 -12.14 9.50 4.77
C ILE A 56 -12.93 8.88 3.62
N GLU A 57 -13.25 9.69 2.63
CA GLU A 57 -14.05 9.27 1.48
C GLU A 57 -13.19 8.89 0.28
N ASN A 58 -13.78 8.10 -0.62
CA ASN A 58 -13.21 7.76 -1.92
C ASN A 58 -11.85 7.07 -1.86
N VAL A 59 -11.64 6.20 -0.87
CA VAL A 59 -10.44 5.37 -0.78
C VAL A 59 -10.46 4.33 -1.88
N ARG A 60 -9.41 4.30 -2.70
CA ARG A 60 -9.32 3.49 -3.90
C ARG A 60 -9.20 2.00 -3.58
N VAL A 61 -10.01 1.18 -4.23
CA VAL A 61 -9.84 -0.27 -4.24
C VAL A 61 -8.72 -0.63 -5.21
N ILE A 62 -7.80 -1.49 -4.76
CA ILE A 62 -6.75 -2.08 -5.58
C ILE A 62 -7.06 -3.57 -5.75
N GLY A 63 -7.26 -3.96 -7.00
CA GLY A 63 -7.45 -5.34 -7.41
C GLY A 63 -6.14 -6.02 -7.84
N PRO A 64 -6.17 -7.34 -8.03
CA PRO A 64 -7.32 -8.24 -7.84
C PRO A 64 -7.65 -8.47 -6.36
N GLU A 65 -8.74 -9.21 -6.11
CA GLU A 65 -9.11 -9.64 -4.75
C GLU A 65 -8.02 -10.52 -4.12
N ARG A 66 -7.87 -10.36 -2.82
CA ARG A 66 -6.92 -11.13 -2.01
C ARG A 66 -7.64 -12.14 -1.10
N THR A 67 -6.87 -12.91 -0.35
CA THR A 67 -7.41 -13.80 0.70
C THR A 67 -7.76 -13.05 1.99
N TYR A 68 -7.38 -11.78 2.09
CA TYR A 68 -7.62 -10.91 3.26
C TYR A 68 -7.94 -9.49 2.80
N THR A 69 -8.66 -8.75 3.64
CA THR A 69 -8.87 -7.31 3.45
C THR A 69 -7.80 -6.54 4.21
N GLN A 70 -7.17 -5.56 3.56
CA GLN A 70 -6.12 -4.70 4.13
C GLN A 70 -6.31 -3.26 3.67
N VAL A 71 -6.25 -2.34 4.62
CA VAL A 71 -6.27 -0.89 4.38
C VAL A 71 -4.88 -0.35 4.69
N GLU A 72 -4.29 0.33 3.72
CA GLU A 72 -3.02 1.06 3.88
C GLU A 72 -3.28 2.56 3.82
N ILE A 73 -2.87 3.26 4.87
CA ILE A 73 -3.03 4.71 5.01
C ILE A 73 -1.74 5.34 5.50
N SER A 74 -1.65 6.67 5.37
CA SER A 74 -0.56 7.45 5.94
C SER A 74 -0.79 7.79 7.42
N LYS A 75 0.24 8.28 8.11
CA LYS A 75 0.09 8.85 9.47
C LYS A 75 -0.87 10.04 9.51
N GLU A 76 -0.90 10.87 8.47
CA GLU A 76 -1.84 12.00 8.36
C GLU A 76 -3.28 11.47 8.32
N ASP A 77 -3.55 10.44 7.52
CA ASP A 77 -4.86 9.80 7.43
C ASP A 77 -5.28 9.15 8.75
N ALA A 78 -4.35 8.46 9.41
CA ALA A 78 -4.58 7.85 10.72
C ALA A 78 -4.97 8.92 11.77
N SER A 79 -4.31 10.08 11.74
CA SER A 79 -4.67 11.22 12.59
C SER A 79 -6.06 11.74 12.29
N VAL A 80 -6.44 11.87 11.02
CA VAL A 80 -7.80 12.28 10.62
C VAL A 80 -8.84 11.30 11.14
N LEU A 81 -8.59 9.99 11.04
CA LEU A 81 -9.48 8.95 11.55
C LEU A 81 -9.43 8.76 13.07
N GLY A 82 -8.41 9.32 13.74
CA GLY A 82 -8.21 9.16 15.19
C GLY A 82 -7.88 7.74 15.61
N ILE A 83 -7.11 7.03 14.80
CA ILE A 83 -6.60 5.68 15.07
C ILE A 83 -5.08 5.69 15.06
N ASN A 84 -4.47 4.63 15.59
CA ASN A 84 -3.01 4.50 15.67
C ASN A 84 -2.53 3.15 15.14
N PRO A 85 -2.67 2.89 13.82
CA PRO A 85 -2.29 1.61 13.24
C PRO A 85 -0.77 1.40 13.29
N PRO A 86 -0.34 0.14 13.41
CA PRO A 86 1.08 -0.19 13.42
C PRO A 86 1.69 -0.10 12.02
N TYR A 87 3.00 0.15 11.93
CA TYR A 87 3.78 -0.10 10.74
C TYR A 87 3.91 -1.61 10.50
N ARG A 88 3.57 -2.07 9.30
CA ARG A 88 3.61 -3.49 8.90
C ARG A 88 4.02 -3.65 7.44
N ASN A 89 4.55 -4.81 7.12
CA ASN A 89 4.65 -5.27 5.75
C ASN A 89 3.26 -5.71 5.25
N SER A 90 2.96 -5.51 3.99
CA SER A 90 1.69 -5.94 3.38
C SER A 90 1.48 -7.44 3.60
N GLY A 91 0.31 -7.80 4.12
CA GLY A 91 -0.06 -9.15 4.54
C GLY A 91 0.08 -9.43 6.03
N ASP A 92 0.84 -8.64 6.77
CA ASP A 92 0.90 -8.72 8.23
C ASP A 92 -0.13 -7.78 8.87
N LEU A 93 -1.21 -8.34 9.37
CA LEU A 93 -2.28 -7.62 10.07
C LEU A 93 -2.18 -7.73 11.59
N THR A 94 -1.04 -8.14 12.13
CA THR A 94 -0.81 -8.25 13.57
C THR A 94 -0.98 -6.88 14.23
N LYS A 95 -1.93 -6.77 15.15
CA LYS A 95 -2.34 -5.53 15.84
C LYS A 95 -2.87 -4.44 14.90
N ALA A 96 -3.35 -4.80 13.70
CA ALA A 96 -4.02 -3.86 12.80
C ALA A 96 -5.21 -3.20 13.51
N GLU A 97 -5.43 -1.91 13.22
CA GLU A 97 -6.55 -1.16 13.77
C GLU A 97 -7.87 -1.51 13.09
N GLU A 98 -8.94 -1.38 13.85
CA GLU A 98 -10.30 -1.62 13.39
C GLU A 98 -10.87 -0.38 12.70
N ILE A 99 -11.59 -0.61 11.60
CA ILE A 99 -12.28 0.44 10.85
C ILE A 99 -13.60 -0.08 10.28
N ILE A 100 -14.56 0.82 10.06
CA ILE A 100 -15.73 0.56 9.23
C ILE A 100 -15.37 0.94 7.79
N ILE A 101 -15.63 0.01 6.88
CA ILE A 101 -15.46 0.16 5.43
C ILE A 101 -16.86 0.21 4.83
N GLU A 102 -17.19 1.29 4.15
CA GLU A 102 -18.52 1.56 3.62
C GLU A 102 -18.47 1.73 2.10
N SER A 103 -19.34 1.04 1.40
CA SER A 103 -19.67 1.28 0.00
C SER A 103 -21.04 1.98 -0.11
N GLU A 104 -21.51 2.23 -1.33
CA GLU A 104 -22.88 2.75 -1.54
C GLU A 104 -23.97 1.74 -1.13
N LYS A 105 -23.66 0.45 -1.06
CA LYS A 105 -24.64 -0.61 -0.81
C LYS A 105 -24.60 -1.16 0.61
N SER A 106 -23.42 -1.22 1.22
CA SER A 106 -23.23 -1.94 2.48
C SER A 106 -22.01 -1.41 3.23
N SER A 107 -21.86 -1.87 4.47
CA SER A 107 -20.67 -1.60 5.28
C SER A 107 -20.24 -2.84 6.05
N ILE A 108 -18.94 -2.91 6.31
CA ILE A 108 -18.32 -3.96 7.13
C ILE A 108 -17.40 -3.33 8.15
N ARG A 109 -17.12 -4.05 9.24
CA ARG A 109 -16.15 -3.67 10.26
C ARG A 109 -15.03 -4.69 10.28
N ARG A 110 -13.77 -4.24 10.15
CA ARG A 110 -12.60 -5.12 10.07
C ARG A 110 -11.39 -4.55 10.82
N LYS A 111 -10.61 -5.43 11.44
CA LYS A 111 -9.26 -5.11 11.96
C LYS A 111 -8.25 -5.32 10.85
N CYS A 112 -8.01 -4.29 10.06
CA CYS A 112 -7.24 -4.42 8.82
C CYS A 112 -6.44 -3.18 8.43
N VAL A 113 -6.40 -2.15 9.29
CA VAL A 113 -5.68 -0.91 8.97
C VAL A 113 -4.24 -0.99 9.45
N ILE A 114 -3.31 -0.71 8.56
CA ILE A 114 -1.87 -0.61 8.82
C ILE A 114 -1.29 0.66 8.21
N LEU A 115 -0.12 1.06 8.70
CA LEU A 115 0.81 1.93 8.00
C LEU A 115 1.80 1.01 7.27
N SER A 116 1.96 1.18 5.96
CA SER A 116 2.91 0.36 5.20
C SER A 116 4.35 0.79 5.49
N ASN A 117 5.23 -0.17 5.77
CA ASN A 117 6.66 0.11 5.78
C ASN A 117 7.11 0.55 4.39
N SER A 118 8.06 1.48 4.33
CA SER A 118 8.76 1.79 3.08
C SER A 118 9.46 0.53 2.58
N HIS A 119 9.28 0.19 1.32
CA HIS A 119 9.80 -1.06 0.78
C HIS A 119 10.17 -0.95 -0.69
N ILE A 120 11.11 -1.81 -1.13
CA ILE A 120 11.52 -1.90 -2.52
C ILE A 120 11.02 -3.23 -3.08
N HIS A 121 10.17 -3.15 -4.11
CA HIS A 121 9.82 -4.30 -4.92
C HIS A 121 10.99 -4.71 -5.81
N MET A 122 11.33 -6.00 -5.79
CA MET A 122 12.37 -6.57 -6.67
C MET A 122 11.94 -7.93 -7.18
N THR A 123 12.30 -8.26 -8.41
CA THR A 123 12.11 -9.61 -8.94
C THR A 123 13.12 -10.58 -8.35
N LYS A 124 12.87 -11.89 -8.48
CA LYS A 124 13.81 -12.94 -8.03
C LYS A 124 15.18 -12.81 -8.68
N GLU A 125 15.19 -12.41 -9.93
CA GLU A 125 16.42 -12.25 -10.73
C GLU A 125 17.27 -11.12 -10.16
N ILE A 126 16.67 -9.95 -9.93
CA ILE A 126 17.34 -8.75 -9.35
C ILE A 126 17.83 -9.05 -7.93
N LEU A 127 17.03 -9.73 -7.10
CA LEU A 127 17.45 -10.13 -5.75
C LEU A 127 18.73 -10.98 -5.80
N LYS A 128 18.79 -11.93 -6.74
CA LYS A 128 19.95 -12.79 -6.90
C LYS A 128 21.18 -12.04 -7.42
N GLU A 129 21.00 -11.19 -8.42
CA GLU A 129 22.08 -10.37 -9.02
C GLU A 129 22.70 -9.42 -8.01
N GLU A 130 21.90 -8.74 -7.23
CA GLU A 130 22.31 -7.76 -6.23
C GLU A 130 22.60 -8.38 -4.85
N ASN A 131 22.48 -9.70 -4.72
CA ASN A 131 22.73 -10.47 -3.48
C ASN A 131 21.85 -10.05 -2.29
N PHE A 132 20.60 -9.71 -2.56
CA PHE A 132 19.55 -9.43 -1.54
C PHE A 132 18.66 -10.65 -1.32
N LYS A 133 17.98 -10.65 -0.18
CA LYS A 133 16.93 -11.60 0.17
C LYS A 133 15.63 -10.88 0.44
N ASN A 134 14.52 -11.59 0.31
CA ASN A 134 13.24 -11.08 0.77
C ASN A 134 13.30 -10.74 2.26
N ASP A 135 12.70 -9.63 2.65
CA ASP A 135 12.68 -9.06 4.00
C ASP A 135 14.04 -8.50 4.51
N ASP A 136 15.09 -8.46 3.70
CA ASP A 136 16.28 -7.68 4.04
C ASP A 136 15.90 -6.21 4.27
N ILE A 137 16.63 -5.56 5.18
CA ILE A 137 16.46 -4.14 5.47
C ILE A 137 17.66 -3.39 4.93
N VAL A 138 17.40 -2.36 4.13
CA VAL A 138 18.41 -1.53 3.48
C VAL A 138 18.21 -0.06 3.78
N SER A 139 19.25 0.74 3.51
CA SER A 139 19.18 2.20 3.48
C SER A 139 19.17 2.68 2.04
N VAL A 140 18.35 3.66 1.73
CA VAL A 140 18.25 4.27 0.42
C VAL A 140 18.86 5.65 0.47
N LYS A 141 19.78 5.94 -0.45
CA LYS A 141 20.44 7.23 -0.57
C LYS A 141 19.76 8.10 -1.62
N LEU A 142 19.44 9.33 -1.23
CA LEU A 142 18.88 10.34 -2.10
C LEU A 142 19.97 11.19 -2.78
N ASN A 143 19.60 11.94 -3.81
CA ASN A 143 20.53 12.78 -4.58
C ASN A 143 21.21 13.88 -3.74
N ASP A 144 20.59 14.35 -2.68
CA ASP A 144 21.11 15.34 -1.73
C ASP A 144 21.91 14.72 -0.57
N ASN A 145 22.23 13.42 -0.65
CA ASN A 145 22.86 12.60 0.37
C ASN A 145 22.00 12.31 1.62
N THR A 146 20.74 12.69 1.65
CA THR A 146 19.78 12.21 2.66
C THR A 146 19.65 10.69 2.58
N ILE A 147 19.48 10.04 3.71
CA ILE A 147 19.33 8.58 3.81
C ILE A 147 17.95 8.27 4.35
N ILE A 148 17.24 7.36 3.69
CA ILE A 148 16.03 6.73 4.18
C ILE A 148 16.41 5.36 4.71
N ASP A 149 16.31 5.18 6.01
CA ASP A 149 16.61 3.91 6.68
C ASP A 149 15.38 3.00 6.81
N ASN A 150 15.62 1.75 7.18
CA ASN A 150 14.57 0.75 7.43
C ASN A 150 13.66 0.48 6.24
N VAL A 151 14.20 0.49 5.04
CA VAL A 151 13.48 0.14 3.82
C VAL A 151 13.55 -1.37 3.60
N HIS A 152 12.40 -2.02 3.51
CA HIS A 152 12.30 -3.47 3.36
C HIS A 152 12.42 -3.90 1.91
N ILE A 153 13.18 -4.95 1.64
CA ILE A 153 13.20 -5.60 0.33
C ILE A 153 12.02 -6.56 0.24
N LYS A 154 11.24 -6.45 -0.83
CA LYS A 154 10.06 -7.28 -1.06
C LYS A 154 10.13 -7.94 -2.44
N ILE A 155 10.06 -9.28 -2.44
CA ILE A 155 9.97 -10.02 -3.69
C ILE A 155 8.63 -9.74 -4.38
N SER A 156 8.66 -9.46 -5.67
CA SER A 156 7.47 -9.15 -6.45
C SER A 156 7.61 -9.58 -7.92
N ILE A 157 6.51 -9.49 -8.64
CA ILE A 157 6.46 -9.62 -10.10
C ILE A 157 6.38 -8.21 -10.66
N GLY A 158 7.38 -7.78 -11.41
CA GLY A 158 7.43 -6.44 -12.00
C GLY A 158 8.56 -6.35 -13.01
N ASP A 159 8.66 -5.21 -13.69
CA ASP A 159 9.65 -5.01 -14.75
C ASP A 159 10.94 -4.35 -14.26
N TYR A 160 10.92 -3.70 -13.11
CA TYR A 160 12.05 -2.96 -12.55
C TYR A 160 11.90 -2.81 -11.02
N PRO A 161 13.03 -2.55 -10.30
CA PRO A 161 12.97 -2.28 -8.87
C PRO A 161 12.29 -0.93 -8.61
N GLU A 162 11.33 -0.91 -7.65
CA GLU A 162 10.57 0.27 -7.31
C GLU A 162 10.47 0.45 -5.80
N LEU A 163 10.91 1.62 -5.30
CA LEU A 163 10.75 2.04 -3.91
C LEU A 163 9.35 2.59 -3.71
N HIS A 164 8.58 1.96 -2.84
CA HIS A 164 7.28 2.47 -2.40
C HIS A 164 7.43 3.20 -1.07
N ILE A 165 7.01 4.46 -1.06
CA ILE A 165 6.88 5.32 0.11
C ILE A 165 5.47 5.91 0.17
N ASP A 166 5.02 6.34 1.33
CA ASP A 166 3.74 6.99 1.46
C ASP A 166 3.79 8.49 1.10
N THR A 167 2.66 9.16 1.16
CA THR A 167 2.55 10.59 0.82
C THR A 167 3.22 11.51 1.84
N VAL A 168 3.41 11.07 3.09
CA VAL A 168 4.11 11.83 4.13
C VAL A 168 5.60 11.79 3.86
N ASP A 169 6.16 10.60 3.67
CA ASP A 169 7.56 10.39 3.30
C ASP A 169 7.91 11.12 1.98
N SER A 170 7.01 11.04 0.98
CA SER A 170 7.16 11.76 -0.29
C SER A 170 7.34 13.27 -0.09
N LYS A 171 6.55 13.88 0.80
CA LYS A 171 6.66 15.31 1.13
C LYS A 171 7.94 15.62 1.91
N GLU A 172 8.26 14.78 2.92
CA GLU A 172 9.43 14.95 3.78
C GLU A 172 10.72 14.88 2.98
N TYR A 173 10.85 13.86 2.12
CA TYR A 173 12.04 13.62 1.31
C TYR A 173 12.02 14.34 -0.05
N LYS A 174 10.95 15.09 -0.35
CA LYS A 174 10.74 15.79 -1.64
C LYS A 174 10.87 14.88 -2.86
N LEU A 175 10.35 13.65 -2.73
CA LEU A 175 10.34 12.64 -3.77
C LEU A 175 8.99 12.57 -4.46
N SER A 176 9.01 12.32 -5.76
CA SER A 176 7.83 12.12 -6.60
C SER A 176 7.90 10.80 -7.34
N THR A 177 6.74 10.27 -7.72
CA THR A 177 6.70 9.06 -8.55
C THR A 177 7.49 9.27 -9.83
N GLY A 178 8.41 8.33 -10.11
CA GLY A 178 9.31 8.35 -11.26
C GLY A 178 10.72 8.90 -10.97
N ASP A 179 10.95 9.51 -9.80
CA ASP A 179 12.29 9.88 -9.36
C ASP A 179 13.18 8.63 -9.21
N ASN A 180 14.50 8.84 -9.19
CA ASN A 180 15.46 7.77 -8.98
C ASN A 180 16.25 8.01 -7.69
N VAL A 181 16.44 6.93 -6.95
CA VAL A 181 17.23 6.86 -5.72
C VAL A 181 18.26 5.72 -5.82
N GLU A 182 19.17 5.61 -4.86
CA GLU A 182 20.24 4.60 -4.87
C GLU A 182 20.24 3.74 -3.60
N ILE A 183 20.49 2.45 -3.75
CA ILE A 183 20.83 1.50 -2.68
C ILE A 183 22.16 0.86 -2.94
#